data_23d5340b0fe18e9b2fa6944eab778f13
#
_entry.id   23d5340b0fe18e9b2fa6944eab778f13
#
_cell.length_a   1.000
_cell.length_b   1.000
_cell.length_c   1.000
_cell.angle_alpha   90.00
_cell.angle_beta   90.00
_cell.angle_gamma   90.00
#
_symmetry.space_group_name_H-M   'P 1'
#
loop_
_entity.id
_entity.type
_entity.pdbx_description
1 polymer ?
#
loop_
_entity_poly.entity_id
_entity_poly.type
_entity_poly.pdbx_seq_one_letter_code
_entity_poly.pdbx_strand_id
1 'polypeptide(L)'
;MSDGELRYRLRCLDKLGFSFRGDETVLDAGCGQGGVARLIRERAREVVAVDVERFADWNNEDGLDFQVANAEQLPFADASFDVVHSKDSLHHMESPERALAEYRRVLRPGGAALIVEANRYNPLFYPHMTLALGHEHFSRKRFRALVTAVFPQARFGSFEAHYVPGLDRGLALQHAVEEALERLPPFRPLLSYNFAVA
;
A
#
# COMPACT_ATOMS: atom_id res chain seq x y z
N MET A 1 -9.99 -10.04 -11.49
CA MET A 1 -10.05 -8.63 -11.08
C MET A 1 -10.96 -7.87 -12.05
N SER A 2 -11.93 -7.06 -11.58
CA SER A 2 -12.80 -6.25 -12.43
C SER A 2 -12.08 -4.99 -12.93
N ASP A 3 -12.61 -4.36 -14.02
CA ASP A 3 -12.04 -3.10 -14.55
C ASP A 3 -12.03 -1.97 -13.50
N GLY A 4 -13.08 -1.88 -12.68
CA GLY A 4 -13.17 -0.89 -11.61
C GLY A 4 -12.12 -1.10 -10.52
N GLU A 5 -11.90 -2.35 -10.13
CA GLU A 5 -10.86 -2.71 -9.16
C GLU A 5 -9.45 -2.44 -9.70
N LEU A 6 -9.19 -2.79 -10.95
CA LEU A 6 -7.93 -2.49 -11.62
C LEU A 6 -7.61 -0.99 -11.59
N ARG A 7 -8.57 -0.17 -12.02
CA ARG A 7 -8.44 1.30 -12.04
C ARG A 7 -8.21 1.88 -10.64
N TYR A 8 -8.93 1.37 -9.63
CA TYR A 8 -8.74 1.77 -8.24
C TYR A 8 -7.30 1.49 -7.76
N ARG A 9 -6.78 0.28 -8.01
CA ARG A 9 -5.43 -0.10 -7.60
C ARG A 9 -4.36 0.71 -8.33
N LEU A 10 -4.51 0.95 -9.63
CA LEU A 10 -3.63 1.82 -10.41
C LEU A 10 -3.62 3.24 -9.85
N ARG A 11 -4.78 3.82 -9.55
CA ARG A 11 -4.88 5.15 -8.93
C ARG A 11 -4.17 5.21 -7.58
N CYS A 12 -4.32 4.21 -6.74
CA CYS A 12 -3.59 4.15 -5.46
C CYS A 12 -2.08 4.23 -5.66
N LEU A 13 -1.53 3.49 -6.63
CA LEU A 13 -0.10 3.54 -6.95
C LEU A 13 0.31 4.91 -7.51
N ASP A 14 -0.44 5.46 -8.46
CA ASP A 14 -0.13 6.73 -9.12
C ASP A 14 -0.16 7.92 -8.14
N LYS A 15 -1.07 7.89 -7.15
CA LYS A 15 -1.19 8.93 -6.11
C LYS A 15 -0.01 8.98 -5.13
N LEU A 16 0.84 7.96 -5.10
CA LEU A 16 2.08 7.99 -4.32
C LEU A 16 3.10 8.98 -4.91
N GLY A 17 2.98 9.33 -6.19
CA GLY A 17 3.93 10.20 -6.89
C GLY A 17 5.33 9.60 -6.93
N PHE A 18 5.41 8.27 -7.03
CA PHE A 18 6.61 7.50 -7.27
C PHE A 18 6.62 7.00 -8.72
N SER A 19 7.75 7.10 -9.39
CA SER A 19 7.90 6.64 -10.77
C SER A 19 8.88 5.49 -10.82
N PHE A 20 8.41 4.33 -11.22
CA PHE A 20 9.25 3.17 -11.49
C PHE A 20 10.08 3.42 -12.77
N ARG A 21 11.34 2.98 -12.78
CA ARG A 21 12.26 3.08 -13.92
C ARG A 21 12.21 1.86 -14.84
N GLY A 22 11.61 0.75 -14.36
CA GLY A 22 11.50 -0.51 -15.08
C GLY A 22 12.63 -1.50 -14.80
N ASP A 23 13.64 -1.13 -14.02
CA ASP A 23 14.78 -1.98 -13.69
C ASP A 23 14.83 -2.43 -12.20
N GLU A 24 13.84 -2.02 -11.42
CA GLU A 24 13.77 -2.32 -9.99
C GLU A 24 13.44 -3.77 -9.69
N THR A 25 14.03 -4.27 -8.60
CA THR A 25 13.56 -5.44 -7.86
C THR A 25 12.70 -4.95 -6.70
N VAL A 26 11.42 -5.33 -6.68
CA VAL A 26 10.41 -4.84 -5.75
C VAL A 26 9.95 -5.93 -4.80
N LEU A 27 9.80 -5.61 -3.52
CA LEU A 27 9.08 -6.42 -2.55
C LEU A 27 7.68 -5.84 -2.35
N ASP A 28 6.62 -6.63 -2.57
CA ASP A 28 5.25 -6.31 -2.17
C ASP A 28 4.90 -7.07 -0.87
N ALA A 29 4.97 -6.38 0.27
CA ALA A 29 4.83 -6.97 1.60
C ALA A 29 3.39 -6.85 2.12
N GLY A 30 2.74 -8.00 2.41
CA GLY A 30 1.32 -8.10 2.66
C GLY A 30 0.51 -8.00 1.37
N CYS A 31 0.89 -8.78 0.37
CA CYS A 31 0.37 -8.69 -0.99
C CYS A 31 -1.07 -9.22 -1.16
N GLY A 32 -1.60 -9.97 -0.17
CA GLY A 32 -2.90 -10.61 -0.26
C GLY A 32 -3.04 -11.46 -1.52
N GLN A 33 -4.09 -11.27 -2.29
CA GLN A 33 -4.32 -11.97 -3.58
C GLN A 33 -3.36 -11.56 -4.70
N GLY A 34 -2.42 -10.64 -4.47
CA GLY A 34 -1.38 -10.25 -5.43
C GLY A 34 -1.84 -9.29 -6.54
N GLY A 35 -3.00 -8.64 -6.35
CA GLY A 35 -3.52 -7.73 -7.38
C GLY A 35 -2.63 -6.50 -7.62
N VAL A 36 -2.00 -5.96 -6.57
CA VAL A 36 -1.05 -4.83 -6.69
C VAL A 36 0.31 -5.33 -7.20
N ALA A 37 0.77 -6.49 -6.72
CA ALA A 37 2.02 -7.09 -7.17
C ALA A 37 2.08 -7.24 -8.71
N ARG A 38 0.98 -7.70 -9.33
CA ARG A 38 0.87 -7.81 -10.80
C ARG A 38 0.98 -6.45 -11.49
N LEU A 39 0.37 -5.41 -10.94
CA LEU A 39 0.46 -4.06 -11.51
C LEU A 39 1.85 -3.44 -11.36
N ILE A 40 2.55 -3.73 -10.26
CA ILE A 40 3.93 -3.32 -10.06
C ILE A 40 4.85 -4.06 -11.04
N ARG A 41 4.59 -5.37 -11.30
CA ARG A 41 5.37 -6.15 -12.26
C ARG A 41 5.35 -5.57 -13.68
N GLU A 42 4.25 -4.94 -14.09
CA GLU A 42 4.17 -4.23 -15.37
C GLU A 42 5.08 -2.99 -15.45
N ARG A 43 5.58 -2.52 -14.31
CA ARG A 43 6.37 -1.28 -14.16
C ARG A 43 7.80 -1.50 -13.65
N ALA A 44 8.11 -2.71 -13.15
CA ALA A 44 9.39 -3.08 -12.55
C ALA A 44 9.93 -4.36 -13.21
N ARG A 45 11.23 -4.61 -13.06
CA ARG A 45 11.88 -5.80 -13.63
C ARG A 45 11.44 -7.08 -12.94
N GLU A 46 11.37 -7.06 -11.62
CA GLU A 46 11.05 -8.21 -10.78
C GLU A 46 10.23 -7.79 -9.57
N VAL A 47 9.26 -8.62 -9.19
CA VAL A 47 8.48 -8.46 -7.98
C VAL A 47 8.51 -9.75 -7.19
N VAL A 48 8.88 -9.68 -5.93
CA VAL A 48 8.64 -10.72 -4.93
C VAL A 48 7.48 -10.26 -4.07
N ALA A 49 6.39 -11.03 -4.04
CA ALA A 49 5.18 -10.71 -3.32
C ALA A 49 5.01 -11.67 -2.15
N VAL A 50 4.90 -11.14 -0.93
CA VAL A 50 4.81 -11.97 0.27
C VAL A 50 3.56 -11.69 1.08
N ASP A 51 3.02 -12.76 1.68
CA ASP A 51 1.97 -12.68 2.69
C ASP A 51 2.14 -13.84 3.68
N VAL A 52 1.53 -13.74 4.87
CA VAL A 52 1.57 -14.82 5.88
C VAL A 52 0.75 -16.03 5.46
N GLU A 53 -0.20 -15.87 4.56
CA GLU A 53 -1.07 -16.92 4.02
C GLU A 53 -0.89 -17.06 2.52
N ARG A 54 -1.05 -18.28 2.01
CA ARG A 54 -1.09 -18.56 0.59
C ARG A 54 -2.49 -18.35 0.03
N PHE A 55 -2.61 -17.54 -0.99
CA PHE A 55 -3.89 -17.31 -1.70
C PHE A 55 -4.02 -18.18 -2.93
N ALA A 56 -5.26 -18.58 -3.26
CA ALA A 56 -5.54 -19.43 -4.42
C ALA A 56 -5.16 -18.77 -5.77
N ASP A 57 -5.19 -17.45 -5.83
CA ASP A 57 -4.87 -16.65 -7.02
C ASP A 57 -3.36 -16.50 -7.27
N TRP A 58 -2.51 -17.03 -6.38
CA TRP A 58 -1.07 -16.96 -6.56
C TRP A 58 -0.61 -17.91 -7.66
N ASN A 59 -0.06 -17.33 -8.69
CA ASN A 59 0.57 -18.02 -9.79
C ASN A 59 1.87 -17.29 -10.11
N ASN A 60 3.00 -17.97 -9.93
CA ASN A 60 4.30 -17.42 -10.24
C ASN A 60 4.44 -17.30 -11.74
N GLU A 61 4.90 -16.15 -12.21
CA GLU A 61 5.08 -15.79 -13.59
C GLU A 61 6.50 -15.24 -13.81
N ASP A 62 6.91 -15.02 -15.05
CA ASP A 62 8.21 -14.42 -15.32
C ASP A 62 8.35 -13.03 -14.67
N GLY A 63 9.29 -12.92 -13.74
CA GLY A 63 9.54 -11.72 -12.93
C GLY A 63 8.51 -11.43 -11.84
N LEU A 64 7.58 -12.34 -11.51
CA LEU A 64 6.67 -12.26 -10.38
C LEU A 64 6.68 -13.55 -9.58
N ASP A 65 7.14 -13.49 -8.35
CA ASP A 65 7.26 -14.63 -7.45
C ASP A 65 6.44 -14.39 -6.16
N PHE A 66 5.52 -15.31 -5.86
CA PHE A 66 4.71 -15.30 -4.65
C PHE A 66 5.26 -16.25 -3.61
N GLN A 67 5.50 -15.78 -2.40
CA GLN A 67 6.05 -16.55 -1.29
C GLN A 67 5.25 -16.36 0.00
N VAL A 68 5.13 -17.42 0.80
CA VAL A 68 4.60 -17.31 2.17
C VAL A 68 5.73 -16.83 3.08
N ALA A 69 5.57 -15.63 3.66
CA ALA A 69 6.54 -15.06 4.58
C ALA A 69 5.89 -14.06 5.55
N ASN A 70 6.47 -13.94 6.74
CA ASN A 70 6.09 -12.93 7.71
C ASN A 70 6.89 -11.64 7.45
N ALA A 71 6.19 -10.53 7.18
CA ALA A 71 6.79 -9.23 6.95
C ALA A 71 7.53 -8.66 8.18
N GLU A 72 7.26 -9.19 9.37
CA GLU A 72 7.99 -8.85 10.61
C GLU A 72 9.32 -9.62 10.76
N GLN A 73 9.58 -10.59 9.88
CA GLN A 73 10.81 -11.40 9.82
C GLN A 73 10.99 -11.91 8.38
N LEU A 74 11.43 -11.04 7.50
CA LEU A 74 11.56 -11.34 6.07
C LEU A 74 12.74 -12.29 5.80
N PRO A 75 12.55 -13.36 5.01
CA PRO A 75 13.60 -14.35 4.71
C PRO A 75 14.58 -13.88 3.61
N PHE A 76 14.82 -12.57 3.53
CA PHE A 76 15.69 -11.97 2.52
C PHE A 76 16.92 -11.35 3.17
N ALA A 77 18.01 -11.32 2.41
CA ALA A 77 19.24 -10.65 2.83
C ALA A 77 19.06 -9.12 2.92
N ASP A 78 19.94 -8.46 3.66
CA ASP A 78 20.00 -7.00 3.68
C ASP A 78 20.23 -6.45 2.27
N ALA A 79 19.66 -5.29 1.98
CA ALA A 79 19.84 -4.58 0.71
C ALA A 79 19.51 -5.43 -0.54
N SER A 80 18.42 -6.20 -0.51
CA SER A 80 17.98 -7.07 -1.60
C SER A 80 17.07 -6.36 -2.60
N PHE A 81 16.33 -5.33 -2.17
CA PHE A 81 15.28 -4.69 -2.96
C PHE A 81 15.54 -3.20 -3.22
N ASP A 82 15.16 -2.73 -4.40
CA ASP A 82 15.20 -1.31 -4.74
C ASP A 82 13.96 -0.58 -4.19
N VAL A 83 12.82 -1.29 -4.13
CA VAL A 83 11.55 -0.74 -3.63
C VAL A 83 10.88 -1.78 -2.72
N VAL A 84 10.33 -1.31 -1.61
CA VAL A 84 9.37 -2.07 -0.79
C VAL A 84 8.01 -1.37 -0.88
N HIS A 85 7.00 -2.08 -1.34
CA HIS A 85 5.61 -1.64 -1.33
C HIS A 85 4.84 -2.37 -0.22
N SER A 86 3.94 -1.67 0.46
CA SER A 86 3.05 -2.25 1.47
C SER A 86 1.76 -1.45 1.52
N LYS A 87 0.62 -2.10 1.28
CA LYS A 87 -0.69 -1.44 1.29
C LYS A 87 -1.69 -2.20 2.15
N ASP A 88 -2.31 -1.49 3.09
CA ASP A 88 -3.35 -2.02 3.99
C ASP A 88 -2.93 -3.32 4.71
N SER A 89 -1.67 -3.40 5.13
CA SER A 89 -1.11 -4.61 5.75
C SER A 89 -0.50 -4.37 7.13
N LEU A 90 0.10 -3.21 7.39
CA LEU A 90 0.74 -2.94 8.69
C LEU A 90 -0.21 -3.01 9.87
N HIS A 91 -1.47 -2.63 9.70
CA HIS A 91 -2.46 -2.66 10.78
C HIS A 91 -2.93 -4.08 11.16
N HIS A 92 -2.58 -5.10 10.37
CA HIS A 92 -2.81 -6.51 10.67
C HIS A 92 -1.63 -7.19 11.38
N MET A 93 -0.48 -6.50 11.47
CA MET A 93 0.75 -7.07 12.06
C MET A 93 0.76 -6.96 13.58
N GLU A 94 1.38 -7.92 14.25
CA GLU A 94 1.59 -7.88 15.69
C GLU A 94 2.49 -6.72 16.10
N SER A 95 3.55 -6.47 15.29
CA SER A 95 4.49 -5.36 15.49
C SER A 95 4.77 -4.65 14.17
N PRO A 96 3.98 -3.61 13.82
CA PRO A 96 4.27 -2.75 12.67
C PRO A 96 5.67 -2.15 12.70
N GLU A 97 6.21 -1.91 13.91
CA GLU A 97 7.58 -1.40 14.11
C GLU A 97 8.63 -2.39 13.59
N ARG A 98 8.46 -3.71 13.87
CA ARG A 98 9.36 -4.75 13.36
C ARG A 98 9.28 -4.86 11.85
N ALA A 99 8.07 -4.83 11.30
CA ALA A 99 7.89 -4.86 9.85
C ALA A 99 8.58 -3.68 9.15
N LEU A 100 8.41 -2.47 9.69
CA LEU A 100 9.10 -1.28 9.15
C LEU A 100 10.62 -1.38 9.25
N ALA A 101 11.15 -1.97 10.34
CA ALA A 101 12.58 -2.23 10.48
C ALA A 101 13.07 -3.24 9.43
N GLU A 102 12.31 -4.30 9.17
CA GLU A 102 12.60 -5.27 8.11
C GLU A 102 12.55 -4.62 6.72
N TYR A 103 11.54 -3.76 6.45
CA TYR A 103 11.50 -2.98 5.20
C TYR A 103 12.77 -2.16 5.00
N ARG A 104 13.22 -1.48 6.07
CA ARG A 104 14.48 -0.72 6.03
C ARG A 104 15.69 -1.60 5.81
N ARG A 105 15.75 -2.78 6.45
CA ARG A 105 16.87 -3.72 6.34
C ARG A 105 17.02 -4.29 4.93
N VAL A 106 15.91 -4.69 4.32
CA VAL A 106 15.94 -5.32 2.99
C VAL A 106 16.08 -4.30 1.85
N LEU A 107 15.83 -3.01 2.11
CA LEU A 107 16.02 -1.94 1.12
C LEU A 107 17.51 -1.68 0.88
N ARG A 108 17.87 -1.56 -0.39
CA ARG A 108 19.18 -1.06 -0.82
C ARG A 108 19.40 0.39 -0.38
N PRO A 109 20.65 0.82 -0.18
CA PRO A 109 20.93 2.25 -0.02
C PRO A 109 20.38 3.05 -1.19
N GLY A 110 19.56 4.08 -0.90
CA GLY A 110 18.86 4.86 -1.92
C GLY A 110 17.57 4.23 -2.49
N GLY A 111 17.18 3.05 -2.00
CA GLY A 111 15.89 2.44 -2.30
C GLY A 111 14.72 3.17 -1.65
N ALA A 112 13.50 2.86 -2.06
CA ALA A 112 12.28 3.54 -1.61
C ALA A 112 11.29 2.60 -0.91
N ALA A 113 10.67 3.06 0.19
CA ALA A 113 9.52 2.41 0.80
C ALA A 113 8.23 3.16 0.43
N LEU A 114 7.27 2.45 -0.17
CA LEU A 114 5.94 2.93 -0.56
C LEU A 114 4.91 2.33 0.39
N ILE A 115 4.49 3.08 1.39
CA ILE A 115 3.63 2.57 2.46
C ILE A 115 2.28 3.28 2.41
N VAL A 116 1.20 2.52 2.32
CA VAL A 116 -0.19 3.03 2.24
C VAL A 116 -1.04 2.34 3.29
N GLU A 117 -1.77 3.12 4.08
CA GLU A 117 -2.67 2.60 5.10
C GLU A 117 -4.00 3.33 5.09
N ALA A 118 -5.08 2.60 5.25
CA ALA A 118 -6.40 3.17 5.41
C ALA A 118 -6.46 4.09 6.63
N ASN A 119 -7.13 5.22 6.47
CA ASN A 119 -7.26 6.21 7.53
C ASN A 119 -8.43 5.88 8.44
N ARG A 120 -8.14 5.63 9.71
CA ARG A 120 -9.15 5.34 10.75
C ARG A 120 -10.33 6.31 10.77
N TYR A 121 -10.10 7.58 10.48
CA TYR A 121 -11.11 8.64 10.61
C TYR A 121 -11.82 8.97 9.28
N ASN A 122 -11.61 8.19 8.22
CA ASN A 122 -12.41 8.36 7.03
C ASN A 122 -13.89 8.05 7.34
N PRO A 123 -14.83 8.96 7.03
CA PRO A 123 -16.23 8.81 7.43
C PRO A 123 -16.96 7.66 6.71
N LEU A 124 -16.44 7.17 5.57
CA LEU A 124 -16.99 6.02 4.88
C LEU A 124 -16.42 4.70 5.43
N PHE A 125 -15.12 4.68 5.78
CA PHE A 125 -14.47 3.47 6.30
C PHE A 125 -14.77 3.23 7.78
N TYR A 126 -14.83 4.28 8.60
CA TYR A 126 -14.97 4.15 10.03
C TYR A 126 -16.21 3.34 10.47
N PRO A 127 -17.44 3.62 9.97
CA PRO A 127 -18.61 2.85 10.37
C PRO A 127 -18.53 1.38 9.95
N HIS A 128 -18.08 1.11 8.74
CA HIS A 128 -18.03 -0.24 8.19
C HIS A 128 -16.84 -1.02 8.72
N MET A 129 -15.63 -0.49 8.55
CA MET A 129 -14.40 -1.22 8.85
C MET A 129 -14.11 -1.28 10.36
N THR A 130 -14.28 -0.15 11.08
CA THR A 130 -13.93 -0.09 12.49
C THR A 130 -15.07 -0.55 13.39
N LEU A 131 -16.31 -0.02 13.21
CA LEU A 131 -17.41 -0.33 14.10
C LEU A 131 -18.05 -1.69 13.82
N ALA A 132 -18.22 -2.06 12.54
CA ALA A 132 -18.89 -3.31 12.17
C ALA A 132 -17.93 -4.50 12.09
N LEU A 133 -16.71 -4.32 11.57
CA LEU A 133 -15.74 -5.40 11.36
C LEU A 133 -14.61 -5.44 12.41
N GLY A 134 -14.52 -4.44 13.31
CA GLY A 134 -13.51 -4.40 14.36
C GLY A 134 -12.08 -4.14 13.88
N HIS A 135 -11.89 -3.67 12.65
CA HIS A 135 -10.55 -3.38 12.12
C HIS A 135 -9.96 -2.12 12.75
N GLU A 136 -8.80 -2.26 13.37
CA GLU A 136 -8.09 -1.14 14.00
C GLU A 136 -7.09 -0.48 13.04
N HIS A 137 -7.60 0.37 12.13
CA HIS A 137 -6.73 1.18 11.29
C HIS A 137 -5.97 2.25 12.07
N PHE A 138 -4.87 2.73 11.51
CA PHE A 138 -4.07 3.79 12.12
C PHE A 138 -4.73 5.15 11.99
N SER A 139 -4.64 5.95 13.08
CA SER A 139 -4.79 7.39 12.93
C SER A 139 -3.59 7.96 12.14
N ARG A 140 -3.78 9.06 11.43
CA ARG A 140 -2.70 9.75 10.70
C ARG A 140 -1.50 10.08 11.59
N LYS A 141 -1.74 10.46 12.85
CA LYS A 141 -0.68 10.75 13.82
C LYS A 141 0.15 9.50 14.15
N ARG A 142 -0.52 8.37 14.43
CA ARG A 142 0.15 7.09 14.74
C ARG A 142 0.93 6.58 13.53
N PHE A 143 0.33 6.59 12.35
CA PHE A 143 0.99 6.20 11.10
C PHE A 143 2.27 7.00 10.86
N ARG A 144 2.19 8.34 10.96
CA ARG A 144 3.38 9.18 10.80
C ARG A 144 4.45 8.90 11.84
N ALA A 145 4.08 8.72 13.10
CA ALA A 145 5.04 8.42 14.18
C ALA A 145 5.77 7.10 13.92
N LEU A 146 5.03 6.03 13.56
CA LEU A 146 5.61 4.72 13.22
C LEU A 146 6.62 4.83 12.07
N VAL A 147 6.21 5.41 10.96
CA VAL A 147 7.08 5.52 9.78
C VAL A 147 8.28 6.43 10.05
N THR A 148 8.10 7.58 10.70
CA THR A 148 9.19 8.52 10.97
C THR A 148 10.27 7.92 11.89
N ALA A 149 9.90 7.01 12.80
CA ALA A 149 10.86 6.34 13.68
C ALA A 149 11.91 5.51 12.90
N VAL A 150 11.54 4.96 11.74
CA VAL A 150 12.41 4.14 10.89
C VAL A 150 12.91 4.91 9.67
N PHE A 151 12.06 5.76 9.11
CA PHE A 151 12.29 6.56 7.90
C PHE A 151 12.11 8.06 8.21
N PRO A 152 13.08 8.72 8.83
CA PRO A 152 12.94 10.12 9.27
C PRO A 152 12.77 11.12 8.12
N GLN A 153 13.22 10.78 6.90
CA GLN A 153 13.11 11.62 5.71
C GLN A 153 11.86 11.35 4.87
N ALA A 154 10.94 10.49 5.35
CA ALA A 154 9.75 10.12 4.60
C ALA A 154 8.87 11.32 4.24
N ARG A 155 8.44 11.38 2.98
CA ARG A 155 7.39 12.29 2.51
C ARG A 155 6.03 11.68 2.79
N PHE A 156 5.17 12.43 3.44
CA PHE A 156 3.82 12.00 3.80
C PHE A 156 2.74 12.72 3.01
N GLY A 157 1.69 12.00 2.71
CA GLY A 157 0.48 12.56 2.09
C GLY A 157 -0.76 11.79 2.49
N SER A 158 -1.88 12.23 1.93
CA SER A 158 -3.16 11.52 2.02
C SER A 158 -3.89 11.69 0.69
N PHE A 159 -4.67 10.70 0.31
CA PHE A 159 -5.48 10.75 -0.90
C PHE A 159 -6.84 10.08 -0.68
N GLU A 160 -7.78 10.38 -1.57
CA GLU A 160 -9.08 9.75 -1.64
C GLU A 160 -9.10 8.73 -2.78
N ALA A 161 -9.50 7.52 -2.48
CA ALA A 161 -9.76 6.49 -3.48
C ALA A 161 -10.72 5.44 -2.93
N HIS A 162 -11.73 5.08 -3.72
CA HIS A 162 -12.69 4.05 -3.36
C HIS A 162 -12.89 3.07 -4.51
N TYR A 163 -13.16 1.84 -4.15
CA TYR A 163 -13.68 0.84 -5.06
C TYR A 163 -15.08 0.43 -4.59
N VAL A 164 -16.07 0.66 -5.45
CA VAL A 164 -17.45 0.23 -5.20
C VAL A 164 -17.80 -0.84 -6.23
N PRO A 165 -17.91 -2.12 -5.84
CA PRO A 165 -18.27 -3.19 -6.76
C PRO A 165 -19.57 -2.88 -7.50
N GLY A 166 -19.56 -3.03 -8.83
CA GLY A 166 -20.74 -2.81 -9.69
C GLY A 166 -21.03 -1.35 -10.03
N LEU A 167 -20.25 -0.38 -9.56
CA LEU A 167 -20.41 1.04 -9.88
C LEU A 167 -19.48 1.47 -11.04
N ASP A 168 -19.41 0.69 -12.11
CA ASP A 168 -18.59 1.02 -13.28
C ASP A 168 -19.11 2.23 -14.07
N ARG A 169 -20.43 2.49 -13.97
CA ARG A 169 -21.07 3.69 -14.50
C ARG A 169 -20.97 4.82 -13.49
N GLY A 170 -20.18 5.83 -13.77
CA GLY A 170 -20.01 6.99 -12.88
C GLY A 170 -18.61 7.14 -12.29
N LEU A 171 -17.67 6.30 -12.65
CA LEU A 171 -16.28 6.39 -12.22
C LEU A 171 -15.66 7.77 -12.45
N ALA A 172 -15.98 8.43 -13.58
CA ALA A 172 -15.48 9.77 -13.87
C ALA A 172 -15.99 10.80 -12.86
N LEU A 173 -17.24 10.73 -12.45
CA LEU A 173 -17.82 11.60 -11.42
C LEU A 173 -17.22 11.30 -10.05
N GLN A 174 -17.09 10.01 -9.69
CA GLN A 174 -16.45 9.59 -8.46
C GLN A 174 -15.03 10.15 -8.38
N HIS A 175 -14.22 9.99 -9.42
CA HIS A 175 -12.85 10.50 -9.49
C HIS A 175 -12.79 12.02 -9.36
N ALA A 176 -13.72 12.74 -10.01
CA ALA A 176 -13.78 14.21 -9.89
C ALA A 176 -14.10 14.65 -8.46
N VAL A 177 -15.01 13.95 -7.77
CA VAL A 177 -15.33 14.21 -6.35
C VAL A 177 -14.13 13.90 -5.45
N GLU A 178 -13.46 12.77 -5.63
CA GLU A 178 -12.26 12.41 -4.88
C GLU A 178 -11.16 13.48 -5.03
N GLU A 179 -10.89 13.93 -6.25
CA GLU A 179 -9.91 15.00 -6.50
C GLU A 179 -10.32 16.35 -5.91
N ALA A 180 -11.61 16.67 -5.94
CA ALA A 180 -12.12 17.90 -5.31
C ALA A 180 -11.91 17.87 -3.79
N LEU A 181 -12.19 16.73 -3.13
CA LEU A 181 -11.97 16.55 -1.70
C LEU A 181 -10.48 16.72 -1.33
N GLU A 182 -9.57 16.17 -2.13
CA GLU A 182 -8.12 16.30 -1.90
C GLU A 182 -7.62 17.75 -1.98
N ARG A 183 -8.24 18.56 -2.85
CA ARG A 183 -7.89 19.99 -3.02
C ARG A 183 -8.38 20.87 -1.87
N LEU A 184 -9.35 20.41 -1.08
CA LEU A 184 -9.95 21.17 0.00
C LEU A 184 -9.23 20.88 1.34
N PRO A 185 -8.44 21.82 1.90
CA PRO A 185 -7.62 21.59 3.09
C PRO A 185 -8.38 21.03 4.30
N PRO A 186 -9.64 21.46 4.60
CA PRO A 186 -10.40 20.94 5.74
C PRO A 186 -10.68 19.42 5.67
N PHE A 187 -10.75 18.83 4.46
CA PHE A 187 -11.06 17.41 4.27
C PHE A 187 -9.83 16.51 4.31
N ARG A 188 -8.61 17.04 4.18
CA ARG A 188 -7.37 16.24 4.18
C ARG A 188 -7.22 15.29 5.36
N PRO A 189 -7.62 15.63 6.61
CA PRO A 189 -7.55 14.68 7.73
C PRO A 189 -8.51 13.51 7.62
N LEU A 190 -9.52 13.61 6.76
CA LEU A 190 -10.60 12.62 6.60
C LEU A 190 -10.47 11.78 5.32
N LEU A 191 -9.45 12.04 4.48
CA LEU A 191 -9.23 11.27 3.25
C LEU A 191 -9.00 9.79 3.55
N SER A 192 -9.34 8.91 2.60
CA SER A 192 -9.39 7.45 2.77
C SER A 192 -8.05 6.84 3.15
N TYR A 193 -6.98 7.33 2.57
CA TYR A 193 -5.64 6.76 2.72
C TYR A 193 -4.62 7.78 3.21
N ASN A 194 -3.76 7.32 4.12
CA ASN A 194 -2.48 7.96 4.43
C ASN A 194 -1.37 7.19 3.72
N PHE A 195 -0.37 7.90 3.21
CA PHE A 195 0.79 7.28 2.61
C PHE A 195 2.10 7.91 3.06
N ALA A 196 3.16 7.13 2.93
CA ALA A 196 4.54 7.56 3.07
C ALA A 196 5.36 7.05 1.88
N VAL A 197 6.25 7.90 1.38
CA VAL A 197 7.31 7.55 0.43
C VAL A 197 8.63 7.92 1.10
N ALA A 198 9.44 6.91 1.38
CA ALA A 198 10.63 7.02 2.21
C ALA A 198 11.88 6.52 1.46
#